data_5ea0d066fb31e96f41c7a8a39463867d
#
_entry.id   5ea0d066fb31e96f41c7a8a39463867d
#
_cell.length_a   1.000
_cell.length_b   1.000
_cell.length_c   1.000
_cell.angle_alpha   90.00
_cell.angle_beta   90.00
_cell.angle_gamma   90.00
#
_symmetry.space_group_name_H-M   'P 1'
#
loop_
_entity.id
_entity.type
_entity.pdbx_description
1 polymer ?
#
loop_
_entity_poly.entity_id
_entity_poly.type
_entity_poly.pdbx_seq_one_letter_code
_entity_poly.pdbx_strand_id
1 'polypeptide(L)'
;MKFNTLIPELSVSNIQNSLNFYTKVLNFKIEYERKEDKFAFLSYGKAQLMIEEINNHWNTGELTYPFGRGVNFQIETTNIQEIQNALKKK
;
A
#
# COMPACT_ATOMS: atom_id res chain seq x y z
N MET A 1 5.90 1.35 17.79
CA MET A 1 5.74 2.06 16.51
C MET A 1 5.06 3.40 16.73
N LYS A 2 5.54 4.40 16.03
CA LYS A 2 4.97 5.74 16.11
C LYS A 2 4.17 6.02 14.86
N PHE A 3 2.92 6.44 15.01
CA PHE A 3 2.07 6.79 13.87
C PHE A 3 2.39 8.19 13.35
N ASN A 4 2.43 8.32 12.03
CA ASN A 4 2.53 9.64 11.41
C ASN A 4 1.24 10.41 11.61
N THR A 5 1.34 11.74 11.55
CA THR A 5 0.16 12.59 11.67
C THR A 5 -0.81 12.35 10.51
N LEU A 6 -0.26 12.14 9.32
CA LEU A 6 -1.07 11.82 8.14
C LEU A 6 -0.67 10.45 7.62
N ILE A 7 -1.66 9.58 7.46
CA ILE A 7 -1.44 8.23 6.94
C ILE A 7 -2.49 7.98 5.85
N PRO A 8 -2.07 7.85 4.58
CA PRO A 8 -3.01 7.51 3.51
C PRO A 8 -3.58 6.10 3.70
N GLU A 9 -4.84 5.94 3.34
CA GLU A 9 -5.47 4.63 3.28
C GLU A 9 -5.98 4.40 1.87
N LEU A 10 -5.56 3.29 1.27
CA LEU A 10 -5.91 2.96 -0.10
C LEU A 10 -6.86 1.77 -0.14
N SER A 11 -7.88 1.87 -0.98
CA SER A 11 -8.77 0.74 -1.27
C SER A 11 -8.16 -0.07 -2.40
N VAL A 12 -8.03 -1.38 -2.20
CA VAL A 12 -7.42 -2.26 -3.19
C VAL A 12 -8.40 -3.35 -3.59
N SER A 13 -8.21 -3.90 -4.79
CA SER A 13 -9.11 -4.92 -5.31
C SER A 13 -8.84 -6.30 -4.73
N ASN A 14 -7.59 -6.58 -4.37
CA ASN A 14 -7.18 -7.87 -3.81
C ASN A 14 -6.05 -7.63 -2.83
N ILE A 15 -6.34 -7.83 -1.54
CA ILE A 15 -5.38 -7.49 -0.48
C ILE A 15 -4.12 -8.35 -0.57
N GLN A 16 -4.23 -9.62 -0.92
CA GLN A 16 -3.07 -10.49 -0.99
C GLN A 16 -2.11 -10.07 -2.10
N ASN A 17 -2.63 -9.72 -3.26
CA ASN A 17 -1.81 -9.21 -4.36
C ASN A 17 -1.13 -7.91 -3.98
N SER A 18 -1.86 -7.03 -3.32
CA SER A 18 -1.30 -5.74 -2.88
C SER A 18 -0.21 -5.94 -1.84
N LEU A 19 -0.44 -6.82 -0.87
CA LEU A 19 0.58 -7.12 0.14
C LEU A 19 1.85 -7.66 -0.50
N ASN A 20 1.71 -8.57 -1.47
CA ASN A 20 2.88 -9.10 -2.17
C ASN A 20 3.64 -7.99 -2.90
N PHE A 21 2.91 -7.09 -3.55
CA PHE A 21 3.54 -5.98 -4.26
C PHE A 21 4.29 -5.06 -3.30
N TYR A 22 3.62 -4.60 -2.25
CA TYR A 22 4.24 -3.64 -1.34
C TYR A 22 5.38 -4.25 -0.54
N THR A 23 5.27 -5.51 -0.12
CA THR A 23 6.31 -6.11 0.71
C THR A 23 7.46 -6.67 -0.11
N LYS A 24 7.17 -7.36 -1.22
CA LYS A 24 8.21 -8.05 -1.99
C LYS A 24 8.86 -7.19 -3.06
N VAL A 25 8.12 -6.23 -3.61
CA VAL A 25 8.64 -5.37 -4.67
C VAL A 25 9.14 -4.05 -4.10
N LEU A 26 8.33 -3.40 -3.25
CA LEU A 26 8.67 -2.08 -2.70
C LEU A 26 9.31 -2.13 -1.33
N ASN A 27 9.48 -3.31 -0.75
CA ASN A 27 10.16 -3.53 0.53
C ASN A 27 9.48 -2.86 1.72
N PHE A 28 8.17 -2.69 1.66
CA PHE A 28 7.42 -2.25 2.83
C PHE A 28 7.37 -3.36 3.86
N LYS A 29 7.24 -2.98 5.12
CA LYS A 29 7.11 -3.90 6.23
C LYS A 29 5.66 -3.89 6.71
N ILE A 30 5.11 -5.06 7.01
CA ILE A 30 3.78 -5.15 7.61
C ILE A 30 3.93 -4.89 9.10
N GLU A 31 3.40 -3.76 9.58
CA GLU A 31 3.43 -3.45 11.00
C GLU A 31 2.36 -4.24 11.74
N TYR A 32 1.16 -4.30 11.18
CA TYR A 32 0.11 -5.21 11.65
C TYR A 32 -0.94 -5.36 10.56
N GLU A 33 -1.79 -6.40 10.70
CA GLU A 33 -2.89 -6.59 9.78
C GLU A 33 -4.08 -7.19 10.53
N ARG A 34 -5.27 -6.91 10.01
CA ARG A 34 -6.51 -7.54 10.47
C ARG A 34 -7.04 -8.37 9.31
N LYS A 35 -6.77 -9.66 9.37
CA LYS A 35 -7.08 -10.55 8.23
C LYS A 35 -8.57 -10.67 7.96
N GLU A 36 -9.38 -10.68 8.99
CA GLU A 36 -10.84 -10.77 8.82
C GLU A 36 -11.40 -9.51 8.17
N ASP A 37 -10.75 -8.37 8.32
CA ASP A 37 -11.18 -7.12 7.71
C ASP A 37 -10.45 -6.87 6.39
N LYS A 38 -9.52 -7.74 6.02
CA LYS A 38 -8.68 -7.57 4.83
C LYS A 38 -8.01 -6.20 4.83
N PHE A 39 -7.34 -5.90 5.93
CA PHE A 39 -6.70 -4.61 6.20
C PHE A 39 -5.26 -4.84 6.62
N ALA A 40 -4.36 -3.95 6.19
CA ALA A 40 -2.97 -4.00 6.63
C ALA A 40 -2.42 -2.58 6.80
N PHE A 41 -1.54 -2.44 7.78
CA PHE A 41 -0.79 -1.21 8.04
C PHE A 41 0.66 -1.48 7.69
N LEU A 42 1.20 -0.68 6.77
CA LEU A 42 2.52 -0.90 6.21
C LEU A 42 3.44 0.29 6.50
N SER A 43 4.73 0.02 6.55
CA SER A 43 5.71 1.10 6.72
C SER A 43 6.95 0.85 5.86
N TYR A 44 7.61 1.94 5.49
CA TYR A 44 8.90 1.92 4.80
C TYR A 44 9.67 3.14 5.28
N GLY A 45 10.68 2.92 6.15
CA GLY A 45 11.33 4.04 6.80
C GLY A 45 10.30 4.84 7.58
N LYS A 46 10.18 6.12 7.28
CA LYS A 46 9.19 7.00 7.91
C LYS A 46 7.87 7.08 7.16
N ALA A 47 7.78 6.42 5.99
CA ALA A 47 6.53 6.38 5.24
C ALA A 47 5.59 5.36 5.84
N GLN A 48 4.32 5.69 5.94
CA GLN A 48 3.30 4.81 6.46
C GLN A 48 2.10 4.81 5.53
N LEU A 49 1.47 3.65 5.40
CA LEU A 49 0.41 3.45 4.44
C LEU A 49 -0.53 2.36 4.95
N MET A 50 -1.83 2.59 4.81
CA MET A 50 -2.84 1.57 5.09
C MET A 50 -3.46 1.10 3.80
N ILE A 51 -3.76 -0.20 3.71
CA ILE A 51 -4.50 -0.75 2.58
C ILE A 51 -5.66 -1.59 3.12
N GLU A 52 -6.78 -1.54 2.40
CA GLU A 52 -7.97 -2.31 2.74
C GLU A 52 -8.66 -2.75 1.46
N GLU A 53 -9.10 -4.01 1.42
CA GLU A 53 -9.83 -4.50 0.26
C GLU A 53 -11.19 -3.81 0.17
N ILE A 54 -11.64 -3.53 -1.05
CA ILE A 54 -12.92 -2.86 -1.30
C ILE A 54 -14.05 -3.63 -0.59
N ASN A 55 -14.83 -2.93 0.24
CA ASN A 55 -15.81 -3.59 1.12
C ASN A 55 -17.13 -2.86 1.24
N ASN A 56 -17.36 -1.80 0.52
CA ASN A 56 -18.59 -1.00 0.58
C ASN A 56 -18.82 -0.25 1.89
N HIS A 57 -17.88 -0.31 2.83
CA HIS A 57 -18.02 0.41 4.11
C HIS A 57 -17.41 1.80 4.06
N TRP A 58 -16.28 1.95 3.38
CA TRP A 58 -15.52 3.20 3.37
C TRP A 58 -15.19 3.65 1.95
N ASN A 59 -16.22 3.69 1.09
CA ASN A 59 -16.03 4.15 -0.28
C ASN A 59 -16.03 5.67 -0.29
N THR A 60 -14.90 6.26 -0.67
CA THR A 60 -14.74 7.71 -0.72
C THR A 60 -15.09 8.28 -2.08
N GLY A 61 -15.45 7.42 -3.02
CA GLY A 61 -15.79 7.81 -4.37
C GLY A 61 -15.96 6.58 -5.23
N GLU A 62 -16.04 6.79 -6.53
CA GLU A 62 -16.21 5.69 -7.46
C GLU A 62 -14.93 4.85 -7.54
N LEU A 63 -15.05 3.54 -7.30
CA LEU A 63 -13.92 2.63 -7.30
C LEU A 63 -13.92 1.80 -8.58
N THR A 64 -13.51 2.43 -9.67
CA THR A 64 -13.42 1.78 -10.99
C THR A 64 -12.00 1.88 -11.52
N TYR A 65 -11.67 0.99 -12.45
CA TYR A 65 -10.35 1.03 -13.08
C TYR A 65 -10.23 2.25 -14.00
N PRO A 66 -9.10 2.95 -14.01
CA PRO A 66 -7.94 2.73 -13.13
C PRO A 66 -8.14 3.35 -11.75
N PHE A 67 -7.79 2.58 -10.73
CA PHE A 67 -7.86 3.05 -9.35
C PHE A 67 -6.81 4.12 -9.10
N GLY A 68 -7.06 4.97 -8.09
CA GLY A 68 -6.09 5.96 -7.66
C GLY A 68 -6.02 7.20 -8.52
N ARG A 69 -7.05 7.47 -9.29
CA ARG A 69 -7.10 8.67 -10.13
C ARG A 69 -7.06 9.92 -9.27
N GLY A 70 -6.26 10.89 -9.69
CA GLY A 70 -6.13 12.15 -8.99
C GLY A 70 -5.17 12.13 -7.81
N VAL A 71 -4.47 11.02 -7.60
CA VAL A 71 -3.54 10.87 -6.48
C VAL A 71 -2.19 10.41 -7.00
N ASN A 72 -1.12 10.99 -6.44
CA ASN A 72 0.24 10.60 -6.77
C ASN A 72 1.06 10.59 -5.48
N PHE A 73 1.71 9.46 -5.20
CA PHE A 73 2.58 9.33 -4.04
C PHE A 73 4.02 9.24 -4.47
N GLN A 74 4.88 9.99 -3.78
CA GLN A 74 6.33 9.94 -4.00
C GLN A 74 6.98 9.41 -2.72
N ILE A 75 7.81 8.41 -2.87
CA ILE A 75 8.49 7.77 -1.74
C ILE A 75 10.00 7.89 -1.97
N GLU A 76 10.66 8.54 -1.00
CA GLU A 76 12.11 8.67 -1.03
C GLU A 76 12.75 7.34 -0.63
N THR A 77 13.71 6.88 -1.41
CA THR A 77 14.40 5.63 -1.12
C THR A 77 15.85 5.70 -1.57
N THR A 78 16.71 4.99 -0.85
CA THR A 78 18.11 4.81 -1.24
C THR A 78 18.30 3.53 -2.03
N ASN A 79 17.27 2.72 -2.21
CA ASN A 79 17.34 1.40 -2.85
C ASN A 79 16.63 1.36 -4.20
N ILE A 80 16.71 2.46 -4.95
CA ILE A 80 15.97 2.56 -6.22
C ILE A 80 16.36 1.45 -7.20
N GLN A 81 17.63 1.07 -7.22
CA GLN A 81 18.10 0.04 -8.15
C GLN A 81 17.51 -1.33 -7.84
N GLU A 82 17.43 -1.69 -6.56
CA GLU A 82 16.82 -2.94 -6.15
C GLU A 82 15.34 -2.99 -6.51
N ILE A 83 14.65 -1.87 -6.31
CA ILE A 83 13.22 -1.78 -6.61
C ILE A 83 13.01 -1.91 -8.12
N GLN A 84 13.83 -1.24 -8.92
CA GLN A 84 13.74 -1.34 -10.38
C GLN A 84 13.99 -2.77 -10.85
N ASN A 85 14.97 -3.44 -10.25
CA ASN A 85 15.26 -4.84 -10.61
C ASN A 85 14.11 -5.76 -10.25
N ALA A 86 13.47 -5.54 -9.10
CA ALA A 86 12.31 -6.34 -8.69
C ALA A 86 11.14 -6.13 -9.64
N LEU A 87 10.91 -4.91 -10.10
CA LEU A 87 9.86 -4.61 -11.06
C LEU A 87 10.11 -5.30 -12.40
N LYS A 88 11.36 -5.37 -12.84
CA LYS A 88 11.71 -6.00 -14.11
C LYS A 88 11.47 -7.50 -14.11
N LYS A 89 11.45 -8.13 -12.92
CA LYS A 89 11.24 -9.57 -12.80
C LYS A 89 9.77 -9.98 -12.86
N LYS A 90 8.87 -9.02 -12.91
CA LYS A 90 7.43 -9.30 -12.95
C LYS A 90 6.92 -9.63 -14.37
#